data_5ec1e16fb7f87f79230dd24a6bb0a0fd
#
_entry.id   5ec1e16fb7f87f79230dd24a6bb0a0fd
#
_cell.length_a   1.000
_cell.length_b   1.000
_cell.length_c   1.000
_cell.angle_alpha   90.00
_cell.angle_beta   90.00
_cell.angle_gamma   90.00
#
_symmetry.space_group_name_H-M   'P 1'
#
loop_
_entity.id
_entity.type
_entity.pdbx_description
1 polymer ?
#
loop_
_entity_poly.entity_id
_entity_poly.type
_entity_poly.pdbx_seq_one_letter_code
_entity_poly.pdbx_strand_id
1 'polypeptide(L)'
;TQAAANMLKMRAYMSMNNWTEAVKAGKLVTGYELTPKFGDMFKAPYYTDETIFSLPMKETNRPNTQQGLAEYYYAKNTILWVDVENGIMGKPNYNSADDARVQMKNEKNQLLKFTDAAQKLDWAPIFRYAETLLNLAECYVNLGGTENEKLARECLKQVRFRSLPETSNQLDIDH
;
A
#
# COMPACT_ATOMS: atom_id res chain seq x y z
N THR A 1 3.35 7.01 17.16
CA THR A 1 3.75 5.70 17.72
C THR A 1 5.21 5.41 17.43
N GLN A 2 5.84 4.52 18.21
CA GLN A 2 7.22 4.08 17.96
C GLN A 2 7.36 3.40 16.59
N ALA A 3 6.37 2.64 16.18
CA ALA A 3 6.35 2.01 14.86
C ALA A 3 6.36 3.04 13.71
N ALA A 4 5.61 4.12 13.82
CA ALA A 4 5.63 5.20 12.84
C ALA A 4 7.01 5.89 12.77
N ALA A 5 7.69 6.09 13.89
CA ALA A 5 9.05 6.61 13.92
C ALA A 5 10.04 5.65 13.25
N ASN A 6 9.89 4.33 13.48
CA ASN A 6 10.72 3.31 12.82
C ASN A 6 10.46 3.25 11.31
N MET A 7 9.22 3.43 10.85
CA MET A 7 8.91 3.54 9.41
C MET A 7 9.58 4.75 8.77
N LEU A 8 9.50 5.92 9.41
CA LEU A 8 10.17 7.11 8.91
C LEU A 8 11.69 6.93 8.86
N LYS A 9 12.25 6.32 9.91
CA LYS A 9 13.69 6.00 10.00
C LYS A 9 14.11 5.03 8.91
N MET A 10 13.30 4.01 8.62
CA MET A 10 13.52 3.06 7.53
C MET A 10 13.58 3.78 6.17
N ARG A 11 12.59 4.63 5.85
CA ARG A 11 12.59 5.44 4.62
C ARG A 11 13.82 6.32 4.50
N ALA A 12 14.24 6.97 5.61
CA ALA A 12 15.44 7.81 5.63
C ALA A 12 16.71 7.00 5.32
N TYR A 13 16.88 5.84 5.94
CA TYR A 13 18.03 4.97 5.65
C TYR A 13 18.01 4.42 4.22
N MET A 14 16.85 4.07 3.69
CA MET A 14 16.71 3.67 2.27
C MET A 14 17.15 4.79 1.33
N SER A 15 16.72 6.03 1.58
CA SER A 15 17.15 7.19 0.80
C SER A 15 18.64 7.46 0.84
N MET A 16 19.32 6.99 1.88
CA MET A 16 20.78 7.06 2.04
C MET A 16 21.51 5.82 1.52
N ASN A 17 20.79 4.86 0.92
CA ASN A 17 21.30 3.54 0.52
C ASN A 17 21.91 2.74 1.71
N ASN A 18 21.52 3.06 2.93
CA ASN A 18 21.95 2.33 4.13
C ASN A 18 21.01 1.18 4.43
N TRP A 19 21.07 0.16 3.58
CA TRP A 19 20.15 -0.98 3.61
C TRP A 19 20.17 -1.75 4.92
N THR A 20 21.35 -1.88 5.53
CA THR A 20 21.49 -2.57 6.82
C THR A 20 20.71 -1.88 7.94
N GLU A 21 20.85 -0.57 8.09
CA GLU A 21 20.12 0.18 9.12
C GLU A 21 18.62 0.30 8.77
N ALA A 22 18.27 0.33 7.48
CA ALA A 22 16.89 0.29 7.03
C ALA A 22 16.20 -1.02 7.45
N VAL A 23 16.85 -2.18 7.26
CA VAL A 23 16.34 -3.48 7.72
C VAL A 23 16.18 -3.51 9.24
N LYS A 24 17.15 -2.99 10.01
CA LYS A 24 17.03 -2.93 11.46
C LYS A 24 15.82 -2.10 11.89
N ALA A 25 15.60 -0.95 11.27
CA ALA A 25 14.44 -0.10 11.55
C ALA A 25 13.11 -0.79 11.19
N GLY A 26 13.05 -1.43 10.02
CA GLY A 26 11.86 -2.15 9.56
C GLY A 26 11.48 -3.33 10.47
N LYS A 27 12.47 -4.09 10.96
CA LYS A 27 12.26 -5.21 11.89
C LYS A 27 11.70 -4.77 13.26
N LEU A 28 11.83 -3.51 13.64
CA LEU A 28 11.24 -2.95 14.86
C LEU A 28 9.76 -2.54 14.68
N VAL A 29 9.21 -2.66 13.47
CA VAL A 29 7.79 -2.45 13.20
C VAL A 29 7.06 -3.76 13.45
N THR A 30 6.65 -4.00 14.68
CA THR A 30 6.03 -5.24 15.15
C THR A 30 4.60 -5.02 15.64
N GLY A 31 3.77 -6.08 15.67
CA GLY A 31 2.39 -6.01 16.15
C GLY A 31 1.43 -5.51 15.09
N TYR A 32 1.77 -5.64 13.81
CA TYR A 32 0.94 -5.31 12.67
C TYR A 32 0.82 -6.51 11.74
N GLU A 33 -0.32 -6.61 11.05
CA GLU A 33 -0.61 -7.67 10.09
C GLU A 33 -1.28 -7.09 8.86
N LEU A 34 -1.16 -7.79 7.73
CA LEU A 34 -1.86 -7.39 6.51
C LEU A 34 -3.36 -7.58 6.68
N THR A 35 -4.15 -6.57 6.35
CA THR A 35 -5.60 -6.67 6.29
C THR A 35 -6.00 -7.74 5.26
N PRO A 36 -6.79 -8.77 5.63
CA PRO A 36 -7.08 -9.88 4.73
C PRO A 36 -7.70 -9.47 3.39
N LYS A 37 -8.60 -8.49 3.43
CA LYS A 37 -9.17 -7.89 2.22
C LYS A 37 -8.53 -6.55 1.94
N PHE A 38 -7.83 -6.44 0.84
CA PHE A 38 -7.07 -5.25 0.44
C PHE A 38 -7.86 -3.93 0.55
N GLY A 39 -9.13 -3.94 0.18
CA GLY A 39 -9.96 -2.73 0.16
C GLY A 39 -10.46 -2.25 1.53
N ASP A 40 -10.44 -3.11 2.55
CA ASP A 40 -11.09 -2.79 3.83
C ASP A 40 -10.36 -1.72 4.64
N MET A 41 -9.05 -1.58 4.43
CA MET A 41 -8.28 -0.52 5.08
C MET A 41 -8.61 0.90 4.60
N PHE A 42 -9.35 1.02 3.49
CA PHE A 42 -9.78 2.31 2.94
C PHE A 42 -11.24 2.62 3.26
N LYS A 43 -11.88 1.82 4.12
CA LYS A 43 -13.27 1.98 4.53
C LYS A 43 -13.36 2.26 6.02
N ALA A 44 -14.43 2.93 6.43
CA ALA A 44 -14.71 3.09 7.86
C ALA A 44 -14.71 1.72 8.57
N PRO A 45 -14.12 1.60 9.76
CA PRO A 45 -13.59 2.68 10.61
C PRO A 45 -12.17 3.15 10.28
N TYR A 46 -11.58 2.79 9.15
CA TYR A 46 -10.22 3.20 8.66
C TYR A 46 -9.05 2.77 9.54
N TYR A 47 -9.29 2.03 10.59
CA TYR A 47 -8.28 1.51 11.50
C TYR A 47 -8.30 -0.01 11.46
N THR A 48 -7.24 -0.60 10.95
CA THR A 48 -7.05 -2.05 10.81
C THR A 48 -5.69 -2.45 11.38
N ASP A 49 -5.45 -3.75 11.50
CA ASP A 49 -4.16 -4.28 11.96
C ASP A 49 -2.99 -3.92 11.04
N GLU A 50 -3.28 -3.50 9.81
CA GLU A 50 -2.28 -3.00 8.85
C GLU A 50 -1.94 -1.51 9.08
N THR A 51 -2.75 -0.76 9.83
CA THR A 51 -2.61 0.69 9.99
C THR A 51 -1.55 1.04 11.03
N ILE A 52 -0.39 1.49 10.61
CA ILE A 52 0.68 1.97 11.49
C ILE A 52 0.46 3.43 11.85
N PHE A 53 0.14 4.25 10.86
CA PHE A 53 -0.18 5.66 11.07
C PHE A 53 -1.06 6.19 9.93
N SER A 54 -2.15 6.85 10.31
CA SER A 54 -3.06 7.54 9.40
C SER A 54 -3.39 8.91 9.95
N LEU A 55 -3.77 9.82 9.06
CA LEU A 55 -4.36 11.11 9.45
C LEU A 55 -5.87 10.95 9.49
N PRO A 56 -6.48 10.94 10.69
CA PRO A 56 -7.91 10.80 10.84
C PRO A 56 -8.63 12.07 10.42
N MET A 57 -9.70 11.93 9.64
CA MET A 57 -10.60 13.00 9.29
C MET A 57 -11.89 12.86 10.10
N LYS A 58 -12.37 13.98 10.64
CA LYS A 58 -13.63 14.13 11.38
C LYS A 58 -14.32 15.39 10.89
N GLU A 59 -15.57 15.56 11.21
CA GLU A 59 -16.33 16.77 10.84
C GLU A 59 -15.65 18.07 11.26
N THR A 60 -14.92 18.04 12.38
CA THR A 60 -14.23 19.22 12.94
C THR A 60 -12.88 19.53 12.29
N ASN A 61 -12.28 18.58 11.55
CA ASN A 61 -10.95 18.76 10.94
C ASN A 61 -10.88 18.27 9.48
N ARG A 62 -12.03 18.00 8.86
CA ARG A 62 -12.08 17.61 7.45
C ARG A 62 -11.58 18.74 6.54
N PRO A 63 -11.03 18.38 5.35
CA PRO A 63 -10.63 19.38 4.37
C PRO A 63 -11.78 20.29 3.93
N ASN A 64 -11.47 21.52 3.60
CA ASN A 64 -12.42 22.43 2.98
C ASN A 64 -12.78 22.01 1.54
N THR A 65 -13.56 22.84 0.85
CA THR A 65 -13.96 22.62 -0.53
C THR A 65 -12.74 22.32 -1.42
N GLN A 66 -12.84 21.33 -2.30
CA GLN A 66 -11.82 20.94 -3.28
C GLN A 66 -10.49 20.42 -2.71
N GLN A 67 -10.47 19.87 -1.51
CA GLN A 67 -9.24 19.37 -0.87
C GLN A 67 -9.38 17.96 -0.29
N GLY A 68 -10.52 17.30 -0.49
CA GLY A 68 -10.75 15.93 -0.04
C GLY A 68 -10.07 14.91 -0.97
N LEU A 69 -9.58 13.80 -0.42
CA LEU A 69 -8.96 12.72 -1.21
C LEU A 69 -9.90 12.22 -2.31
N ALA A 70 -11.18 12.01 -2.00
CA ALA A 70 -12.16 11.56 -2.98
C ALA A 70 -12.37 12.54 -4.15
N GLU A 71 -12.15 13.84 -3.94
CA GLU A 71 -12.27 14.82 -5.03
C GLU A 71 -11.19 14.66 -6.10
N TYR A 72 -10.00 14.21 -5.70
CA TYR A 72 -8.92 13.95 -6.65
C TYR A 72 -9.08 12.62 -7.39
N TYR A 73 -9.61 11.59 -6.72
CA TYR A 73 -9.56 10.22 -7.23
C TYR A 73 -10.90 9.64 -7.67
N TYR A 74 -12.04 10.17 -7.18
CA TYR A 74 -13.33 9.52 -7.34
C TYR A 74 -14.50 10.45 -7.67
N ALA A 75 -14.49 11.72 -7.26
CA ALA A 75 -15.61 12.64 -7.47
C ALA A 75 -15.87 12.92 -8.95
N LYS A 76 -17.01 13.55 -9.26
CA LYS A 76 -17.45 13.89 -10.62
C LYS A 76 -16.38 14.63 -11.45
N ASN A 77 -15.60 15.49 -10.80
CA ASN A 77 -14.53 16.28 -11.42
C ASN A 77 -13.15 15.75 -11.03
N THR A 78 -13.01 14.45 -10.93
CA THR A 78 -11.76 13.79 -10.58
C THR A 78 -10.60 14.27 -11.48
N ILE A 79 -9.43 14.45 -10.92
CA ILE A 79 -8.24 14.94 -11.63
C ILE A 79 -7.28 13.80 -11.92
N LEU A 80 -7.29 12.77 -11.06
CA LEU A 80 -6.36 11.64 -11.13
C LEU A 80 -7.11 10.36 -11.48
N TRP A 81 -6.80 9.79 -12.64
CA TRP A 81 -7.31 8.51 -13.11
C TRP A 81 -6.24 7.44 -13.07
N VAL A 82 -6.69 6.20 -12.99
CA VAL A 82 -5.81 5.06 -13.20
C VAL A 82 -5.52 4.94 -14.70
N ASP A 83 -4.24 5.09 -15.06
CA ASP A 83 -3.81 4.82 -16.43
C ASP A 83 -3.73 3.30 -16.65
N VAL A 84 -4.72 2.75 -17.35
CA VAL A 84 -4.82 1.32 -17.65
C VAL A 84 -4.00 0.89 -18.86
N GLU A 85 -3.54 1.82 -19.69
CA GLU A 85 -2.76 1.52 -20.89
C GLU A 85 -1.25 1.59 -20.60
N ASN A 86 -0.78 2.69 -20.04
CA ASN A 86 0.64 2.94 -19.84
C ASN A 86 1.10 2.70 -18.39
N GLY A 87 0.15 2.68 -17.43
CA GLY A 87 0.42 2.44 -16.03
C GLY A 87 0.66 0.97 -15.68
N ILE A 88 0.93 0.71 -14.42
CA ILE A 88 1.20 -0.65 -13.91
C ILE A 88 0.03 -1.61 -14.17
N MET A 89 -1.21 -1.12 -14.16
CA MET A 89 -2.39 -1.95 -14.41
C MET A 89 -2.52 -2.41 -15.87
N GLY A 90 -1.80 -1.80 -16.80
CA GLY A 90 -1.68 -2.25 -18.20
C GLY A 90 -0.67 -3.36 -18.41
N LYS A 91 0.13 -3.69 -17.40
CA LYS A 91 1.13 -4.76 -17.53
C LYS A 91 0.48 -6.14 -17.40
N PRO A 92 0.89 -7.12 -18.23
CA PRO A 92 0.26 -8.46 -18.26
C PRO A 92 0.19 -9.14 -16.89
N ASN A 93 1.24 -8.99 -16.07
CA ASN A 93 1.32 -9.62 -14.75
C ASN A 93 0.52 -8.89 -13.65
N TYR A 94 -0.18 -7.82 -14.01
CA TYR A 94 -0.93 -7.01 -13.06
C TYR A 94 -2.42 -6.91 -13.37
N ASN A 95 -2.83 -7.27 -14.59
CA ASN A 95 -4.22 -7.11 -15.06
C ASN A 95 -4.97 -8.44 -15.02
N SER A 96 -4.91 -9.14 -13.86
CA SER A 96 -5.73 -10.33 -13.65
C SER A 96 -7.07 -9.95 -13.03
N ALA A 97 -8.16 -10.54 -13.52
CA ALA A 97 -9.47 -10.43 -12.90
C ALA A 97 -9.49 -10.91 -11.44
N ASP A 98 -8.59 -11.82 -11.08
CA ASP A 98 -8.46 -12.38 -9.74
C ASP A 98 -7.68 -11.48 -8.78
N ASP A 99 -6.99 -10.45 -9.28
CA ASP A 99 -6.23 -9.54 -8.44
C ASP A 99 -7.14 -8.49 -7.79
N ALA A 100 -7.28 -8.58 -6.47
CA ALA A 100 -8.13 -7.66 -5.70
C ALA A 100 -7.76 -6.17 -5.87
N ARG A 101 -6.53 -5.85 -6.31
CA ARG A 101 -6.09 -4.48 -6.56
C ARG A 101 -6.68 -3.93 -7.86
N VAL A 102 -6.92 -4.78 -8.84
CA VAL A 102 -7.59 -4.39 -10.10
C VAL A 102 -9.03 -3.96 -9.83
N GLN A 103 -9.67 -4.55 -8.80
CA GLN A 103 -11.01 -4.21 -8.37
C GLN A 103 -11.10 -2.84 -7.66
N MET A 104 -9.96 -2.20 -7.38
CA MET A 104 -9.93 -0.88 -6.72
C MET A 104 -10.06 0.29 -7.71
N LYS A 105 -10.59 0.06 -8.88
CA LYS A 105 -11.04 1.08 -9.83
C LYS A 105 -12.46 0.78 -10.31
N ASN A 106 -13.21 1.82 -10.66
CA ASN A 106 -14.49 1.66 -11.34
C ASN A 106 -14.33 1.64 -12.88
N GLU A 107 -15.44 1.50 -13.59
CA GLU A 107 -15.49 1.48 -15.05
C GLU A 107 -14.94 2.78 -15.70
N LYS A 108 -14.95 3.87 -14.95
CA LYS A 108 -14.39 5.17 -15.38
C LYS A 108 -12.91 5.33 -15.04
N ASN A 109 -12.23 4.25 -14.62
CA ASN A 109 -10.86 4.26 -14.15
C ASN A 109 -10.58 5.19 -12.95
N GLN A 110 -11.60 5.51 -12.16
CA GLN A 110 -11.46 6.24 -10.92
C GLN A 110 -11.09 5.30 -9.78
N LEU A 111 -10.23 5.76 -8.88
CA LEU A 111 -9.72 4.95 -7.78
C LEU A 111 -10.75 4.84 -6.65
N LEU A 112 -11.05 3.61 -6.23
CA LEU A 112 -12.04 3.32 -5.17
C LEU A 112 -11.45 3.32 -3.75
N LYS A 113 -10.23 3.80 -3.56
CA LYS A 113 -9.62 3.90 -2.22
C LYS A 113 -10.20 5.01 -1.37
N PHE A 114 -10.65 6.08 -2.01
CA PHE A 114 -11.18 7.27 -1.35
C PHE A 114 -12.46 7.66 -2.07
N THR A 115 -13.61 7.42 -1.43
CA THR A 115 -14.92 7.55 -2.09
C THR A 115 -15.87 8.52 -1.40
N ASP A 116 -15.52 9.04 -0.23
CA ASP A 116 -16.36 9.98 0.50
C ASP A 116 -16.15 11.44 0.04
N ALA A 117 -16.66 11.73 -1.15
CA ALA A 117 -16.64 13.09 -1.69
C ALA A 117 -17.62 14.04 -0.97
N ALA A 118 -18.66 13.50 -0.34
CA ALA A 118 -19.71 14.29 0.29
C ALA A 118 -19.27 14.84 1.66
N GLN A 119 -18.77 13.98 2.54
CA GLN A 119 -18.41 14.32 3.90
C GLN A 119 -16.90 14.57 4.05
N LYS A 120 -16.06 14.01 3.14
CA LYS A 120 -14.60 14.14 3.14
C LYS A 120 -13.96 13.56 4.41
N LEU A 121 -14.48 12.44 4.86
CA LEU A 121 -14.03 11.75 6.07
C LEU A 121 -13.08 10.59 5.78
N ASP A 122 -12.70 10.36 4.52
CA ASP A 122 -11.68 9.37 4.16
C ASP A 122 -10.36 9.69 4.86
N TRP A 123 -9.84 8.74 5.63
CA TRP A 123 -8.55 8.91 6.30
C TRP A 123 -7.39 8.77 5.32
N ALA A 124 -6.35 9.57 5.51
CA ALA A 124 -5.13 9.48 4.72
C ALA A 124 -4.14 8.50 5.38
N PRO A 125 -3.93 7.30 4.84
CA PRO A 125 -2.93 6.37 5.35
C PRO A 125 -1.53 6.89 5.02
N ILE A 126 -0.68 7.05 6.04
CA ILE A 126 0.70 7.53 5.92
C ILE A 126 1.70 6.38 5.94
N PHE A 127 1.53 5.43 6.89
CA PHE A 127 2.33 4.22 6.99
C PHE A 127 1.42 3.00 7.16
N ARG A 128 1.68 1.98 6.36
CA ARG A 128 0.98 0.70 6.38
C ARG A 128 1.96 -0.45 6.44
N TYR A 129 1.56 -1.56 7.04
CA TYR A 129 2.43 -2.72 7.18
C TYR A 129 2.83 -3.35 5.83
N ALA A 130 1.97 -3.29 4.82
CA ALA A 130 2.35 -3.68 3.46
C ALA A 130 3.56 -2.90 2.93
N GLU A 131 3.68 -1.61 3.25
CA GLU A 131 4.85 -0.81 2.90
C GLU A 131 6.09 -1.30 3.65
N THR A 132 5.96 -1.63 4.94
CA THR A 132 7.08 -2.21 5.72
C THR A 132 7.65 -3.45 5.03
N LEU A 133 6.76 -4.37 4.60
CA LEU A 133 7.16 -5.59 3.91
C LEU A 133 7.85 -5.32 2.56
N LEU A 134 7.29 -4.41 1.76
CA LEU A 134 7.86 -4.04 0.46
C LEU A 134 9.23 -3.35 0.62
N ASN A 135 9.36 -2.46 1.59
CA ASN A 135 10.63 -1.80 1.90
C ASN A 135 11.68 -2.81 2.41
N LEU A 136 11.28 -3.78 3.24
CA LEU A 136 12.17 -4.86 3.66
C LEU A 136 12.63 -5.70 2.46
N ALA A 137 11.71 -6.05 1.54
CA ALA A 137 12.05 -6.78 0.33
C ALA A 137 13.10 -6.04 -0.51
N GLU A 138 12.89 -4.74 -0.75
CA GLU A 138 13.85 -3.89 -1.47
C GLU A 138 15.21 -3.84 -0.77
N CYS A 139 15.22 -3.66 0.54
CA CYS A 139 16.46 -3.65 1.32
C CYS A 139 17.21 -4.98 1.23
N TYR A 140 16.51 -6.11 1.34
CA TYR A 140 17.12 -7.44 1.24
C TYR A 140 17.71 -7.71 -0.15
N VAL A 141 17.02 -7.31 -1.22
CA VAL A 141 17.57 -7.41 -2.58
C VAL A 141 18.87 -6.62 -2.71
N ASN A 142 18.90 -5.38 -2.19
CA ASN A 142 20.09 -4.53 -2.27
C ASN A 142 21.26 -5.02 -1.38
N LEU A 143 20.97 -5.74 -0.29
CA LEU A 143 22.01 -6.39 0.51
C LEU A 143 22.63 -7.60 -0.17
N GLY A 144 21.87 -8.26 -1.04
CA GLY A 144 22.32 -9.42 -1.82
C GLY A 144 22.53 -10.68 -0.99
N GLY A 145 22.86 -11.77 -1.67
CA GLY A 145 23.10 -13.08 -1.08
C GLY A 145 21.83 -13.92 -0.93
N THR A 146 21.97 -15.24 -1.03
CA THR A 146 20.86 -16.20 -1.10
C THR A 146 19.87 -16.11 0.04
N GLU A 147 20.33 -15.88 1.26
CA GLU A 147 19.44 -15.76 2.43
C GLU A 147 18.59 -14.48 2.36
N ASN A 148 19.19 -13.35 2.00
CA ASN A 148 18.46 -12.10 1.82
C ASN A 148 17.48 -12.18 0.66
N GLU A 149 17.85 -12.86 -0.42
CA GLU A 149 16.94 -13.08 -1.55
C GLU A 149 15.70 -13.88 -1.13
N LYS A 150 15.88 -14.93 -0.33
CA LYS A 150 14.77 -15.69 0.25
C LYS A 150 13.86 -14.79 1.11
N LEU A 151 14.42 -13.99 2.00
CA LEU A 151 13.67 -13.06 2.85
C LEU A 151 12.90 -12.01 2.02
N ALA A 152 13.51 -11.51 0.94
CA ALA A 152 12.85 -10.59 0.04
C ALA A 152 11.61 -11.23 -0.63
N ARG A 153 11.75 -12.46 -1.13
CA ARG A 153 10.64 -13.21 -1.73
C ARG A 153 9.52 -13.49 -0.73
N GLU A 154 9.84 -13.84 0.52
CA GLU A 154 8.85 -14.04 1.58
C GLU A 154 8.04 -12.76 1.86
N CYS A 155 8.68 -11.60 1.93
CA CYS A 155 7.99 -10.32 2.08
C CYS A 155 7.08 -9.99 0.89
N LEU A 156 7.57 -10.20 -0.33
CA LEU A 156 6.79 -9.98 -1.55
C LEU A 156 5.59 -10.93 -1.64
N LYS A 157 5.77 -12.22 -1.30
CA LYS A 157 4.71 -13.23 -1.30
C LYS A 157 3.58 -12.84 -0.37
N GLN A 158 3.86 -12.40 0.84
CA GLN A 158 2.83 -11.95 1.79
C GLN A 158 1.94 -10.85 1.19
N VAL A 159 2.54 -9.81 0.62
CA VAL A 159 1.79 -8.69 0.03
C VAL A 159 1.05 -9.13 -1.23
N ARG A 160 1.67 -9.96 -2.05
CA ARG A 160 1.12 -10.39 -3.33
C ARG A 160 -0.06 -11.36 -3.14
N PHE A 161 0.09 -12.39 -2.32
CA PHE A 161 -0.93 -13.42 -2.10
C PHE A 161 -2.17 -12.89 -1.40
N ARG A 162 -2.06 -11.84 -0.60
CA ARG A 162 -3.23 -11.18 -0.06
C ARG A 162 -4.18 -10.67 -1.17
N SER A 163 -3.63 -10.23 -2.29
CA SER A 163 -4.38 -9.61 -3.38
C SER A 163 -4.64 -10.52 -4.56
N LEU A 164 -3.82 -11.54 -4.74
CA LEU A 164 -3.91 -12.51 -5.84
C LEU A 164 -3.75 -13.92 -5.25
N PRO A 165 -4.69 -14.85 -5.52
CA PRO A 165 -4.59 -16.23 -5.04
C PRO A 165 -3.26 -16.88 -5.41
N GLU A 166 -2.70 -17.67 -4.50
CA GLU A 166 -1.43 -18.39 -4.70
C GLU A 166 -1.47 -19.35 -5.90
N THR A 167 -2.66 -19.83 -6.24
CA THR A 167 -2.92 -20.70 -7.41
C THR A 167 -2.92 -19.95 -8.74
N SER A 168 -2.80 -18.62 -8.73
CA SER A 168 -2.77 -17.85 -9.97
C SER A 168 -1.44 -18.05 -10.70
N ASN A 169 -1.52 -18.47 -11.96
CA ASN A 169 -0.37 -18.63 -12.86
C ASN A 169 0.39 -17.33 -13.14
N GLN A 170 -0.09 -16.20 -12.63
CA GLN A 170 0.57 -14.89 -12.78
C GLN A 170 1.56 -14.55 -11.67
N LEU A 171 1.71 -15.45 -10.70
CA LEU A 171 2.65 -15.28 -9.60
C LEU A 171 3.92 -16.05 -9.86
N ASP A 172 4.75 -15.48 -10.69
CA ASP A 172 6.12 -15.93 -10.80
C ASP A 172 7.05 -15.02 -9.99
N ILE A 173 7.06 -15.24 -8.67
CA ILE A 173 8.02 -14.60 -7.76
C ILE A 173 9.30 -15.44 -7.65
N ASP A 174 9.30 -16.65 -8.21
CA ASP A 174 10.40 -17.58 -8.09
C ASP A 174 11.36 -17.56 -9.31
N HIS A 175 11.08 -16.67 -10.31
CA HIS A 175 11.96 -16.44 -11.46
C HIS A 175 12.52 -15.03 -11.52
#